data_32d1a1034cc7c8328702d982d979b693
#
_entry.id   32d1a1034cc7c8328702d982d979b693
#
_cell.length_a   1.000
_cell.length_b   1.000
_cell.length_c   1.000
_cell.angle_alpha   90.00
_cell.angle_beta   90.00
_cell.angle_gamma   90.00
#
_symmetry.space_group_name_H-M   'P 1'
#
loop_
_entity.id
_entity.type
_entity.pdbx_description
1 polymer ?
#
loop_
_entity_poly.entity_id
_entity_poly.type
_entity_poly.pdbx_seq_one_letter_code
_entity_poly.pdbx_strand_id
1 'polypeptide(L)'
;MKEIIEFALNQGLSSLITISIFLLLYKWLDNKKKTESEKFVSSISSTLDEVSKSLLRVSTFITDITKNIIDKDKDKCKTAIEDSMLASAMRLTMFVTNTVINNHTHTNKDNILANIHNIVNAEFYSVFSSLTLYKINGVKASDNMKKDWMPSVEKSIIEIVFNDNLSKEDKISSFNNEINLKFQSYITYITNNTLK
;
A
#
# COMPACT_ATOMS: atom_id res chain seq x y z
N MET A 1 6.45 3.99 -12.23
CA MET A 1 6.48 2.69 -12.93
C MET A 1 5.28 2.51 -13.87
N LYS A 2 4.05 2.79 -13.42
CA LYS A 2 2.83 2.72 -14.27
C LYS A 2 2.91 3.66 -15.49
N GLU A 3 3.42 4.88 -15.31
CA GLU A 3 3.61 5.86 -16.40
C GLU A 3 4.68 5.41 -17.41
N ILE A 4 5.72 4.71 -16.97
CA ILE A 4 6.75 4.14 -17.87
C ILE A 4 6.19 2.97 -18.68
N ILE A 5 5.34 2.16 -18.06
CA ILE A 5 4.66 1.04 -18.74
C ILE A 5 3.62 1.57 -19.75
N GLU A 6 2.83 2.59 -19.39
CA GLU A 6 1.91 3.26 -20.30
C GLU A 6 2.61 3.96 -21.46
N PHE A 7 3.75 4.60 -21.19
CA PHE A 7 4.57 5.22 -22.23
C PHE A 7 5.19 4.18 -23.19
N ALA A 8 5.74 3.07 -22.65
CA ALA A 8 6.28 1.98 -23.44
C ALA A 8 5.20 1.25 -24.26
N LEU A 9 3.99 1.12 -23.71
CA LEU A 9 2.82 0.58 -24.39
C LEU A 9 2.36 1.47 -25.54
N ASN A 10 2.22 2.77 -25.32
CA ASN A 10 1.76 3.71 -26.34
C ASN A 10 2.79 3.89 -27.46
N GLN A 11 4.08 3.94 -27.16
CA GLN A 11 5.13 4.09 -28.17
C GLN A 11 5.50 2.76 -28.83
N GLY A 12 5.61 1.67 -28.06
CA GLY A 12 6.00 0.36 -28.59
C GLY A 12 4.90 -0.26 -29.47
N LEU A 13 3.64 -0.19 -29.06
CA LEU A 13 2.51 -0.67 -29.86
C LEU A 13 2.29 0.16 -31.14
N SER A 14 2.38 1.48 -31.03
CA SER A 14 2.27 2.38 -32.19
C SER A 14 3.39 2.14 -33.19
N SER A 15 4.63 1.93 -32.74
CA SER A 15 5.79 1.61 -33.58
C SER A 15 5.65 0.25 -34.27
N LEU A 16 5.18 -0.79 -33.54
CA LEU A 16 4.93 -2.10 -34.10
C LEU A 16 3.82 -2.10 -35.15
N ILE A 17 2.73 -1.38 -34.89
CA ILE A 17 1.63 -1.20 -35.87
C ILE A 17 2.16 -0.46 -37.10
N THR A 18 2.93 0.59 -36.94
CA THR A 18 3.51 1.38 -38.05
C THR A 18 4.46 0.52 -38.89
N ILE A 19 5.36 -0.24 -38.25
CA ILE A 19 6.28 -1.17 -38.94
C ILE A 19 5.51 -2.26 -39.68
N SER A 20 4.46 -2.83 -39.07
CA SER A 20 3.60 -3.85 -39.70
C SER A 20 2.88 -3.30 -40.93
N ILE A 21 2.36 -2.08 -40.87
CA ILE A 21 1.74 -1.40 -42.01
C ILE A 21 2.77 -1.12 -43.11
N PHE A 22 3.97 -0.67 -42.77
CA PHE A 22 5.05 -0.44 -43.73
C PHE A 22 5.51 -1.74 -44.42
N LEU A 23 5.63 -2.84 -43.69
CA LEU A 23 5.97 -4.14 -44.25
C LEU A 23 4.88 -4.68 -45.19
N LEU A 24 3.60 -4.44 -44.86
CA LEU A 24 2.45 -4.79 -45.71
C LEU A 24 2.44 -3.93 -46.97
N LEU A 25 2.69 -2.62 -46.88
CA LEU A 25 2.76 -1.74 -48.04
C LEU A 25 3.97 -2.06 -48.93
N TYR A 26 5.13 -2.35 -48.35
CA TYR A 26 6.32 -2.79 -49.10
C TYR A 26 6.06 -4.08 -49.89
N LYS A 27 5.48 -5.06 -49.22
CA LYS A 27 5.11 -6.33 -49.87
C LYS A 27 4.03 -6.16 -50.96
N TRP A 28 3.12 -5.19 -50.75
CA TRP A 28 2.12 -4.85 -51.77
C TRP A 28 2.73 -4.18 -53.00
N LEU A 29 3.70 -3.26 -52.82
CA LEU A 29 4.44 -2.58 -53.90
C LEU A 29 5.30 -3.55 -54.73
N ASP A 30 5.94 -4.51 -54.09
CA ASP A 30 6.83 -5.49 -54.73
C ASP A 30 6.05 -6.52 -55.54
N ASN A 31 4.83 -6.86 -55.14
CA ASN A 31 3.95 -7.81 -55.82
C ASN A 31 3.06 -7.23 -56.92
N LYS A 32 3.19 -5.92 -57.23
CA LYS A 32 2.33 -5.23 -58.22
C LYS A 32 2.49 -5.73 -59.64
N LYS A 33 3.34 -6.75 -59.91
CA LYS A 33 3.65 -7.31 -61.22
C LYS A 33 2.99 -8.65 -61.57
N LYS A 34 2.17 -9.23 -60.66
CA LYS A 34 1.53 -10.53 -61.00
C LYS A 34 0.08 -10.61 -60.50
N THR A 35 -0.80 -10.93 -61.44
CA THR A 35 -2.20 -11.35 -61.40
C THR A 35 -2.56 -12.42 -60.37
N GLU A 36 -2.59 -12.07 -59.06
CA GLU A 36 -3.09 -12.94 -58.00
C GLU A 36 -3.75 -12.15 -56.86
N SER A 37 -4.76 -11.33 -57.21
CA SER A 37 -5.46 -10.51 -56.22
C SER A 37 -6.12 -11.33 -55.10
N GLU A 38 -6.63 -12.52 -55.37
CA GLU A 38 -7.27 -13.37 -54.38
C GLU A 38 -6.26 -14.00 -53.39
N LYS A 39 -5.13 -14.52 -53.90
CA LYS A 39 -4.06 -15.06 -53.02
C LYS A 39 -3.41 -13.96 -52.18
N PHE A 40 -3.29 -12.76 -52.73
CA PHE A 40 -2.76 -11.60 -51.99
C PHE A 40 -3.71 -11.18 -50.86
N VAL A 41 -5.00 -11.08 -51.12
CA VAL A 41 -6.02 -10.75 -50.10
C VAL A 41 -6.06 -11.79 -48.99
N SER A 42 -6.00 -13.09 -49.33
CA SER A 42 -5.96 -14.16 -48.34
C SER A 42 -4.67 -14.15 -47.50
N SER A 43 -3.51 -13.84 -48.12
CA SER A 43 -2.24 -13.72 -47.42
C SER A 43 -2.21 -12.50 -46.46
N ILE A 44 -2.78 -11.36 -46.88
CA ILE A 44 -2.95 -10.20 -46.00
C ILE A 44 -3.89 -10.52 -44.85
N SER A 45 -5.02 -11.18 -45.11
CA SER A 45 -5.98 -11.57 -44.08
C SER A 45 -5.36 -12.51 -43.05
N SER A 46 -4.58 -13.53 -43.49
CA SER A 46 -3.88 -14.42 -42.55
C SER A 46 -2.81 -13.71 -41.74
N THR A 47 -2.04 -12.81 -42.35
CA THR A 47 -1.02 -12.03 -41.63
C THR A 47 -1.66 -11.08 -40.62
N LEU A 48 -2.77 -10.43 -40.97
CA LEU A 48 -3.53 -9.58 -40.05
C LEU A 48 -4.09 -10.40 -38.86
N ASP A 49 -4.57 -11.60 -39.10
CA ASP A 49 -5.06 -12.47 -38.04
C ASP A 49 -3.93 -12.93 -37.09
N GLU A 50 -2.75 -13.25 -37.63
CA GLU A 50 -1.57 -13.58 -36.82
C GLU A 50 -1.07 -12.37 -35.99
N VAL A 51 -1.03 -11.18 -36.59
CA VAL A 51 -0.68 -9.95 -35.88
C VAL A 51 -1.71 -9.64 -34.79
N SER A 52 -3.01 -9.79 -35.09
CA SER A 52 -4.07 -9.60 -34.10
C SER A 52 -3.96 -10.58 -32.92
N LYS A 53 -3.69 -11.87 -33.20
CA LYS A 53 -3.46 -12.89 -32.18
C LYS A 53 -2.20 -12.58 -31.33
N SER A 54 -1.14 -12.10 -31.97
CA SER A 54 0.09 -11.72 -31.27
C SER A 54 -0.12 -10.51 -30.38
N LEU A 55 -0.85 -9.51 -30.84
CA LEU A 55 -1.23 -8.31 -30.04
C LEU A 55 -2.10 -8.69 -28.83
N LEU A 56 -3.05 -9.63 -29.01
CA LEU A 56 -3.87 -10.14 -27.91
C LEU A 56 -2.99 -10.84 -26.84
N ARG A 57 -2.04 -11.67 -27.24
CA ARG A 57 -1.11 -12.34 -26.33
C ARG A 57 -0.24 -11.34 -25.56
N VAL A 58 0.30 -10.32 -26.23
CA VAL A 58 1.08 -9.26 -25.59
C VAL A 58 0.22 -8.48 -24.61
N SER A 59 -1.01 -8.12 -24.96
CA SER A 59 -1.95 -7.44 -24.07
C SER A 59 -2.25 -8.25 -22.81
N THR A 60 -2.53 -9.56 -22.96
CA THR A 60 -2.76 -10.46 -21.82
C THR A 60 -1.54 -10.54 -20.91
N PHE A 61 -0.35 -10.73 -21.50
CA PHE A 61 0.91 -10.80 -20.75
C PHE A 61 1.20 -9.53 -19.95
N ILE A 62 0.96 -8.34 -20.54
CA ILE A 62 1.11 -7.06 -19.84
C ILE A 62 0.10 -6.93 -18.71
N THR A 63 -1.14 -7.34 -18.93
CA THR A 63 -2.18 -7.32 -17.89
C THR A 63 -1.78 -8.19 -16.70
N ASP A 64 -1.27 -9.40 -16.96
CA ASP A 64 -0.83 -10.32 -15.92
C ASP A 64 0.40 -9.79 -15.14
N ILE A 65 1.38 -9.21 -15.85
CA ILE A 65 2.53 -8.57 -15.18
C ILE A 65 2.08 -7.39 -14.31
N THR A 66 1.21 -6.53 -14.84
CA THR A 66 0.72 -5.36 -14.12
C THR A 66 -0.04 -5.78 -12.86
N LYS A 67 -0.89 -6.80 -12.96
CA LYS A 67 -1.61 -7.37 -11.81
C LYS A 67 -0.65 -7.92 -10.76
N ASN A 68 0.34 -8.71 -11.16
CA ASN A 68 1.34 -9.27 -10.25
C ASN A 68 2.17 -8.19 -9.52
N ILE A 69 2.50 -7.08 -10.20
CA ILE A 69 3.22 -5.95 -9.58
C ILE A 69 2.32 -5.25 -8.55
N ILE A 70 1.06 -4.99 -8.89
CA ILE A 70 0.09 -4.35 -7.99
C ILE A 70 -0.15 -5.21 -6.75
N ASP A 71 -0.32 -6.53 -6.92
CA ASP A 71 -0.55 -7.45 -5.80
C ASP A 71 0.67 -7.48 -4.85
N LYS A 72 1.90 -7.51 -5.39
CA LYS A 72 3.12 -7.41 -4.57
C LYS A 72 3.25 -6.08 -3.82
N ASP A 73 2.87 -4.98 -4.43
CA ASP A 73 2.90 -3.66 -3.78
C ASP A 73 1.83 -3.56 -2.69
N LYS A 74 0.68 -4.19 -2.87
CA LYS A 74 -0.37 -4.31 -1.83
C LYS A 74 0.11 -5.11 -0.62
N ASP A 75 0.74 -6.26 -0.84
CA ASP A 75 1.29 -7.10 0.24
C ASP A 75 2.36 -6.35 1.03
N LYS A 76 3.30 -5.67 0.36
CA LYS A 76 4.31 -4.83 1.01
C LYS A 76 3.69 -3.69 1.82
N CYS A 77 2.68 -3.03 1.26
CA CYS A 77 1.98 -1.95 1.95
C CYS A 77 1.26 -2.47 3.20
N LYS A 78 0.58 -3.62 3.09
CA LYS A 78 -0.09 -4.26 4.22
C LYS A 78 0.90 -4.60 5.33
N THR A 79 2.00 -5.29 5.02
CA THR A 79 3.06 -5.63 5.97
C THR A 79 3.61 -4.37 6.65
N ALA A 80 3.88 -3.31 5.89
CA ALA A 80 4.39 -2.07 6.45
C ALA A 80 3.39 -1.38 7.41
N ILE A 81 2.09 -1.44 7.11
CA ILE A 81 1.04 -0.95 8.02
C ILE A 81 1.08 -1.75 9.32
N GLU A 82 1.06 -3.09 9.22
CA GLU A 82 1.08 -3.99 10.37
C GLU A 82 2.33 -3.78 11.23
N ASP A 83 3.52 -3.81 10.64
CA ASP A 83 4.80 -3.67 11.35
C ASP A 83 4.94 -2.31 12.03
N SER A 84 4.59 -1.22 11.34
CA SER A 84 4.69 0.13 11.90
C SER A 84 3.75 0.32 13.09
N MET A 85 2.52 -0.16 12.97
CA MET A 85 1.50 -0.05 14.01
C MET A 85 1.82 -0.93 15.22
N LEU A 86 2.25 -2.19 15.00
CA LEU A 86 2.63 -3.11 16.08
C LEU A 86 3.88 -2.62 16.81
N ALA A 87 4.89 -2.11 16.11
CA ALA A 87 6.07 -1.52 16.73
C ALA A 87 5.70 -0.32 17.63
N SER A 88 4.77 0.53 17.20
CA SER A 88 4.27 1.64 18.02
C SER A 88 3.51 1.13 19.26
N ALA A 89 2.62 0.14 19.11
CA ALA A 89 1.92 -0.48 20.23
C ALA A 89 2.89 -1.05 21.27
N MET A 90 3.96 -1.73 20.82
CA MET A 90 5.00 -2.27 21.70
C MET A 90 5.74 -1.16 22.47
N ARG A 91 6.12 -0.06 21.82
CA ARG A 91 6.80 1.07 22.49
C ARG A 91 5.90 1.75 23.52
N LEU A 92 4.61 1.94 23.22
CA LEU A 92 3.63 2.44 24.18
C LEU A 92 3.46 1.49 25.37
N THR A 93 3.41 0.18 25.12
CA THR A 93 3.36 -0.83 26.18
C THR A 93 4.59 -0.78 27.09
N MET A 94 5.79 -0.67 26.53
CA MET A 94 7.01 -0.51 27.31
C MET A 94 7.01 0.77 28.16
N PHE A 95 6.54 1.88 27.59
CA PHE A 95 6.41 3.14 28.31
C PHE A 95 5.44 3.01 29.50
N VAL A 96 4.25 2.45 29.30
CA VAL A 96 3.26 2.25 30.37
C VAL A 96 3.79 1.31 31.44
N THR A 97 4.40 0.20 31.03
CA THR A 97 5.00 -0.78 31.96
C THR A 97 6.06 -0.12 32.85
N ASN A 98 6.97 0.66 32.27
CA ASN A 98 8.00 1.36 33.01
C ASN A 98 7.40 2.41 33.97
N THR A 99 6.39 3.15 33.53
CA THR A 99 5.70 4.15 34.34
C THR A 99 4.98 3.52 35.52
N VAL A 100 4.31 2.39 35.33
CA VAL A 100 3.60 1.64 36.40
C VAL A 100 4.59 1.01 37.38
N ILE A 101 5.65 0.36 36.88
CA ILE A 101 6.65 -0.33 37.73
C ILE A 101 7.37 0.68 38.62
N ASN A 102 7.76 1.83 38.10
CA ASN A 102 8.54 2.83 38.80
C ASN A 102 7.73 3.68 39.80
N ASN A 103 6.46 3.41 40.01
CA ASN A 103 5.57 4.10 40.99
C ASN A 103 5.53 5.63 40.86
N HIS A 104 5.69 6.17 39.68
CA HIS A 104 5.69 7.62 39.48
C HIS A 104 4.29 8.27 39.45
N THR A 105 3.24 7.47 39.68
CA THR A 105 1.83 7.86 39.43
C THR A 105 1.30 8.96 40.37
N HIS A 106 1.86 9.15 41.56
CA HIS A 106 1.34 10.15 42.53
C HIS A 106 2.27 11.31 42.78
N THR A 107 3.57 11.14 42.64
CA THR A 107 4.56 12.18 43.00
C THR A 107 4.79 13.23 41.93
N ASN A 108 4.48 12.94 40.68
CA ASN A 108 4.74 13.80 39.53
C ASN A 108 3.64 13.71 38.46
N LYS A 109 2.36 13.78 38.86
CA LYS A 109 1.21 13.58 37.96
C LYS A 109 1.27 14.43 36.70
N ASP A 110 1.54 15.70 36.82
CA ASP A 110 1.60 16.63 35.68
C ASP A 110 2.73 16.29 34.71
N ASN A 111 3.90 15.90 35.25
CA ASN A 111 5.01 15.45 34.41
C ASN A 111 4.68 14.13 33.67
N ILE A 112 3.98 13.21 34.33
CA ILE A 112 3.55 11.95 33.72
C ILE A 112 2.53 12.22 32.63
N LEU A 113 1.55 13.07 32.85
CA LEU A 113 0.57 13.48 31.83
C LEU A 113 1.26 14.13 30.63
N ALA A 114 2.22 15.04 30.85
CA ALA A 114 2.99 15.63 29.76
C ALA A 114 3.81 14.57 28.99
N ASN A 115 4.41 13.61 29.69
CA ASN A 115 5.15 12.52 29.06
C ASN A 115 4.24 11.59 28.25
N ILE A 116 3.05 11.27 28.77
CA ILE A 116 2.04 10.48 28.02
C ILE A 116 1.67 11.20 26.73
N HIS A 117 1.33 12.48 26.81
CA HIS A 117 1.01 13.29 25.64
C HIS A 117 2.15 13.29 24.61
N ASN A 118 3.37 13.53 25.05
CA ASN A 118 4.55 13.58 24.18
C ASN A 118 4.83 12.24 23.50
N ILE A 119 4.76 11.12 24.23
CA ILE A 119 5.03 9.79 23.65
C ILE A 119 3.94 9.39 22.65
N VAL A 120 2.66 9.64 22.96
CA VAL A 120 1.55 9.33 22.04
C VAL A 120 1.68 10.13 20.75
N ASN A 121 1.99 11.42 20.84
CA ASN A 121 2.24 12.26 19.68
C ASN A 121 3.45 11.78 18.86
N ALA A 122 4.57 11.49 19.53
CA ALA A 122 5.78 11.00 18.86
C ALA A 122 5.53 9.69 18.12
N GLU A 123 4.82 8.76 18.74
CA GLU A 123 4.47 7.47 18.12
C GLU A 123 3.53 7.65 16.93
N PHE A 124 2.52 8.50 17.05
CA PHE A 124 1.61 8.78 15.93
C PHE A 124 2.36 9.34 14.73
N TYR A 125 3.20 10.37 14.93
CA TYR A 125 3.96 10.97 13.83
C TYR A 125 5.05 10.05 13.28
N SER A 126 5.63 9.17 14.09
CA SER A 126 6.56 8.13 13.64
C SER A 126 5.87 7.15 12.67
N VAL A 127 4.69 6.63 13.04
CA VAL A 127 3.89 5.77 12.17
C VAL A 127 3.44 6.53 10.93
N PHE A 128 2.93 7.75 11.07
CA PHE A 128 2.51 8.60 9.95
C PHE A 128 3.63 8.77 8.91
N SER A 129 4.83 9.12 9.38
CA SER A 129 6.01 9.31 8.52
C SER A 129 6.39 8.02 7.79
N SER A 130 6.40 6.89 8.50
CA SER A 130 6.67 5.58 7.92
C SER A 130 5.67 5.24 6.82
N LEU A 131 4.37 5.41 7.07
CA LEU A 131 3.31 5.07 6.13
C LEU A 131 3.18 6.04 4.94
N THR A 132 3.80 7.22 5.01
CA THR A 132 3.85 8.16 3.88
C THR A 132 4.61 7.60 2.67
N LEU A 133 5.52 6.65 2.91
CA LEU A 133 6.32 6.00 1.86
C LEU A 133 5.52 4.99 1.03
N TYR A 134 4.37 4.54 1.52
CA TYR A 134 3.56 3.50 0.88
C TYR A 134 2.33 4.11 0.22
N LYS A 135 2.19 3.85 -1.09
CA LYS A 135 1.12 4.42 -1.91
C LYS A 135 0.56 3.35 -2.85
N ILE A 136 -0.75 3.14 -2.79
CA ILE A 136 -1.48 2.24 -3.67
C ILE A 136 -2.56 3.04 -4.42
N ASN A 137 -2.61 2.92 -5.75
CA ASN A 137 -3.57 3.64 -6.59
C ASN A 137 -3.63 5.16 -6.35
N GLY A 138 -2.49 5.76 -5.98
CA GLY A 138 -2.42 7.20 -5.69
C GLY A 138 -2.73 7.58 -4.24
N VAL A 139 -3.26 6.68 -3.40
CA VAL A 139 -3.60 6.91 -2.00
C VAL A 139 -2.42 6.48 -1.12
N LYS A 140 -1.92 7.37 -0.27
CA LYS A 140 -0.90 7.03 0.74
C LYS A 140 -1.56 6.34 1.93
N ALA A 141 -0.89 5.36 2.51
CA ALA A 141 -1.38 4.70 3.73
C ALA A 141 -1.56 5.69 4.89
N SER A 142 -0.67 6.70 5.00
CA SER A 142 -0.77 7.77 6.00
C SER A 142 -2.03 8.63 5.87
N ASP A 143 -2.61 8.79 4.68
CA ASP A 143 -3.81 9.60 4.46
C ASP A 143 -5.05 9.00 5.16
N ASN A 144 -4.98 7.71 5.50
CA ASN A 144 -6.02 6.97 6.22
C ASN A 144 -5.80 6.95 7.75
N MET A 145 -4.75 7.57 8.26
CA MET A 145 -4.56 7.74 9.70
C MET A 145 -5.42 8.90 10.21
N LYS A 146 -6.16 8.65 11.31
CA LYS A 146 -7.04 9.65 11.92
C LYS A 146 -6.39 10.27 13.13
N LYS A 147 -6.38 11.60 13.20
CA LYS A 147 -5.82 12.35 14.34
C LYS A 147 -6.56 12.10 15.66
N ASP A 148 -7.82 11.72 15.63
CA ASP A 148 -8.63 11.38 16.81
C ASP A 148 -8.18 10.09 17.52
N TRP A 149 -7.32 9.28 16.88
CA TRP A 149 -6.69 8.12 17.53
C TRP A 149 -5.74 8.52 18.66
N MET A 150 -5.03 9.67 18.53
CA MET A 150 -4.14 10.18 19.58
C MET A 150 -4.86 10.40 20.91
N PRO A 151 -5.92 11.22 20.98
CA PRO A 151 -6.68 11.39 22.21
C PRO A 151 -7.26 10.09 22.76
N SER A 152 -7.68 9.18 21.89
CA SER A 152 -8.22 7.87 22.30
C SER A 152 -7.15 7.00 22.99
N VAL A 153 -5.93 6.96 22.46
CA VAL A 153 -4.80 6.21 23.05
C VAL A 153 -4.34 6.88 24.34
N GLU A 154 -4.18 8.20 24.33
CA GLU A 154 -3.79 8.99 25.50
C GLU A 154 -4.75 8.78 26.68
N LYS A 155 -6.05 8.83 26.41
CA LYS A 155 -7.10 8.56 27.40
C LYS A 155 -6.97 7.17 28.01
N SER A 156 -6.76 6.13 27.20
CA SER A 156 -6.58 4.76 27.70
C SER A 156 -5.35 4.63 28.60
N ILE A 157 -4.24 5.27 28.25
CA ILE A 157 -3.04 5.27 29.09
C ILE A 157 -3.33 5.94 30.44
N ILE A 158 -3.95 7.12 30.43
CA ILE A 158 -4.28 7.89 31.64
C ILE A 158 -5.21 7.09 32.54
N GLU A 159 -6.30 6.54 31.99
CA GLU A 159 -7.28 5.77 32.75
C GLU A 159 -6.67 4.56 33.44
N ILE A 160 -5.73 3.87 32.81
CA ILE A 160 -5.10 2.69 33.36
C ILE A 160 -3.98 3.05 34.35
N VAL A 161 -3.09 3.97 33.97
CA VAL A 161 -1.95 4.35 34.81
C VAL A 161 -2.41 4.93 36.15
N PHE A 162 -3.44 5.76 36.15
CA PHE A 162 -3.95 6.43 37.35
C PHE A 162 -5.15 5.70 38.01
N ASN A 163 -5.42 4.46 37.64
CA ASN A 163 -6.47 3.66 38.29
C ASN A 163 -5.94 3.03 39.59
N ASP A 164 -6.31 3.60 40.72
CA ASP A 164 -5.86 3.13 42.03
C ASP A 164 -6.49 1.80 42.47
N ASN A 165 -7.54 1.35 41.79
CA ASN A 165 -8.22 0.08 42.09
C ASN A 165 -7.56 -1.14 41.44
N LEU A 166 -6.58 -0.94 40.57
CA LEU A 166 -5.87 -2.03 39.88
C LEU A 166 -4.49 -2.27 40.48
N SER A 167 -4.11 -3.54 40.62
CA SER A 167 -2.71 -3.90 40.88
C SER A 167 -1.80 -3.48 39.72
N LYS A 168 -0.46 -3.46 39.93
CA LYS A 168 0.49 -3.16 38.86
C LYS A 168 0.38 -4.14 37.70
N GLU A 169 0.26 -5.42 38.02
CA GLU A 169 0.14 -6.49 37.07
C GLU A 169 -1.16 -6.37 36.25
N ASP A 170 -2.28 -6.02 36.93
CA ASP A 170 -3.57 -5.81 36.27
C ASP A 170 -3.55 -4.58 35.35
N LYS A 171 -2.89 -3.48 35.77
CA LYS A 171 -2.71 -2.29 34.92
C LYS A 171 -1.97 -2.63 33.64
N ILE A 172 -0.85 -3.37 33.72
CA ILE A 172 -0.04 -3.76 32.56
C ILE A 172 -0.84 -4.69 31.65
N SER A 173 -1.51 -5.70 32.24
CA SER A 173 -2.32 -6.66 31.49
C SER A 173 -3.51 -5.99 30.77
N SER A 174 -4.23 -5.12 31.50
CA SER A 174 -5.36 -4.38 30.94
C SER A 174 -4.92 -3.47 29.80
N PHE A 175 -3.79 -2.77 29.96
CA PHE A 175 -3.27 -1.90 28.91
C PHE A 175 -2.87 -2.71 27.68
N ASN A 176 -2.16 -3.83 27.84
CA ASN A 176 -1.77 -4.69 26.73
C ASN A 176 -2.97 -5.17 25.93
N ASN A 177 -4.04 -5.58 26.59
CA ASN A 177 -5.26 -6.01 25.92
C ASN A 177 -5.95 -4.85 25.18
N GLU A 178 -6.08 -3.71 25.82
CA GLU A 178 -6.76 -2.56 25.23
C GLU A 178 -5.99 -1.97 24.04
N ILE A 179 -4.66 -1.80 24.18
CA ILE A 179 -3.84 -1.25 23.11
C ILE A 179 -3.82 -2.16 21.89
N ASN A 180 -3.73 -3.47 22.09
CA ASN A 180 -3.78 -4.43 21.01
C ASN A 180 -5.09 -4.37 20.23
N LEU A 181 -6.24 -4.31 20.92
CA LEU A 181 -7.54 -4.19 20.28
C LEU A 181 -7.67 -2.89 19.48
N LYS A 182 -7.23 -1.76 20.04
CA LYS A 182 -7.25 -0.46 19.34
C LYS A 182 -6.37 -0.50 18.09
N PHE A 183 -5.14 -0.97 18.21
CA PHE A 183 -4.21 -0.99 17.08
C PHE A 183 -4.63 -1.98 16.00
N GLN A 184 -5.19 -3.13 16.34
CA GLN A 184 -5.80 -4.03 15.36
C GLN A 184 -6.95 -3.37 14.59
N SER A 185 -7.79 -2.59 15.27
CA SER A 185 -8.84 -1.81 14.63
C SER A 185 -8.27 -0.75 13.67
N TYR A 186 -7.19 -0.05 14.08
CA TYR A 186 -6.52 0.95 13.24
C TYR A 186 -5.85 0.31 12.02
N ILE A 187 -5.14 -0.82 12.19
CA ILE A 187 -4.55 -1.60 11.11
C ILE A 187 -5.62 -1.98 10.09
N THR A 188 -6.72 -2.57 10.57
CA THR A 188 -7.85 -2.98 9.71
C THR A 188 -8.42 -1.80 8.94
N TYR A 189 -8.61 -0.66 9.61
CA TYR A 189 -9.15 0.55 8.98
C TYR A 189 -8.21 1.09 7.89
N ILE A 190 -6.91 1.27 8.19
CA ILE A 190 -5.92 1.78 7.23
C ILE A 190 -5.83 0.83 6.04
N THR A 191 -5.69 -0.48 6.30
CA THR A 191 -5.56 -1.52 5.27
C THR A 191 -6.76 -1.50 4.32
N ASN A 192 -7.99 -1.54 4.87
CA ASN A 192 -9.20 -1.56 4.07
C ASN A 192 -9.42 -0.30 3.22
N ASN A 193 -8.91 0.86 3.65
CA ASN A 193 -9.06 2.11 2.90
C ASN A 193 -7.89 2.41 1.96
N THR A 194 -6.73 1.78 2.17
CA THR A 194 -5.55 1.97 1.31
C THR A 194 -5.49 0.95 0.18
N LEU A 195 -5.92 -0.31 0.43
CA LEU A 195 -5.76 -1.41 -0.53
C LEU A 195 -6.97 -1.62 -1.46
N LYS A 196 -7.99 -0.79 -1.34
CA LYS A 196 -9.11 -0.73 -2.32
C LYS A 196 -8.60 -0.22 -3.67
#